data_497fea24d43a7e0e2b27504c6555fc36
#
_entry.id   497fea24d43a7e0e2b27504c6555fc36
#
_cell.length_a   1.000
_cell.length_b   1.000
_cell.length_c   1.000
_cell.angle_alpha   90.00
_cell.angle_beta   90.00
_cell.angle_gamma   90.00
#
_symmetry.space_group_name_H-M   'P 1'
#
loop_
_entity.id
_entity.type
_entity.pdbx_description
1 polymer ?
#
loop_
_entity_poly.entity_id
_entity_poly.type
_entity_poly.pdbx_seq_one_letter_code
_entity_poly.pdbx_strand_id
1 'polypeptide(L)'
;NTCSVREKAQEKVFHDLGRVKHLKNKGVLIGVGGCVASQEGAAIIERAPYVDLVFGPHTLHRLPQMIEAQRREQRPQVDIRFPEIEKFDHLPPARVHGASAFVSIMEGCSKYCSYCVVPYTRGEEVSRRFDDVLTEVAGLAEQGVREVTLLGQNVNAYRGAMTDSGEVADFALLIEYVADLPGIERIRYTTSHPNEFTQRLIDVYAKVPQLVNHLHLPVQHGSDRILMAMKRGYTAMEYKSIVRRLRAVRPGVSIASDFIVGFPGETEED
;
A
#
# COMPACT_ATOMS: atom_id res chain seq x y z
N ASN A 1 11.92 -9.23 4.21
CA ASN A 1 11.01 -8.15 3.82
C ASN A 1 10.13 -7.78 5.01
N THR A 2 10.14 -6.50 5.42
CA THR A 2 9.44 -6.08 6.64
C THR A 2 8.84 -4.69 6.51
N CYS A 3 7.65 -4.52 7.10
CA CYS A 3 6.94 -3.25 7.20
C CYS A 3 7.54 -2.38 8.33
N SER A 4 7.59 -1.06 8.13
CA SER A 4 8.11 -0.07 9.09
C SER A 4 7.05 0.60 9.97
N VAL A 5 5.79 0.19 9.87
CA VAL A 5 4.68 0.82 10.61
C VAL A 5 4.79 0.67 12.14
N ARG A 6 5.50 -0.36 12.60
CA ARG A 6 5.67 -0.64 14.03
C ARG A 6 7.15 -0.80 14.37
N GLU A 7 7.64 -0.06 15.35
CA GLU A 7 9.00 -0.17 15.87
C GLU A 7 9.36 -1.62 16.24
N LYS A 8 8.45 -2.33 16.89
CA LYS A 8 8.64 -3.76 17.23
C LYS A 8 8.89 -4.64 15.99
N ALA A 9 8.31 -4.31 14.84
CA ALA A 9 8.56 -5.03 13.60
C ALA A 9 9.95 -4.73 13.03
N GLN A 10 10.44 -3.50 13.18
CA GLN A 10 11.78 -3.09 12.81
C GLN A 10 12.84 -3.81 13.67
N GLU A 11 12.70 -3.81 15.00
CA GLU A 11 13.62 -4.54 15.88
C GLU A 11 13.62 -6.05 15.59
N LYS A 12 12.48 -6.62 15.25
CA LYS A 12 12.40 -8.02 14.83
C LYS A 12 13.29 -8.33 13.63
N VAL A 13 13.45 -7.41 12.67
CA VAL A 13 14.37 -7.61 11.53
C VAL A 13 15.78 -7.90 12.02
N PHE A 14 16.28 -7.10 12.96
CA PHE A 14 17.64 -7.28 13.49
C PHE A 14 17.79 -8.57 14.30
N HIS A 15 16.77 -8.97 15.05
CA HIS A 15 16.73 -10.28 15.72
C HIS A 15 16.81 -11.42 14.69
N ASP A 16 16.00 -11.38 13.63
CA ASP A 16 15.99 -12.41 12.58
C ASP A 16 17.32 -12.42 11.80
N LEU A 17 17.93 -11.25 11.53
CA LEU A 17 19.26 -11.15 10.95
C LEU A 17 20.32 -11.85 11.83
N GLY A 18 20.27 -11.63 13.15
CA GLY A 18 21.15 -12.33 14.09
C GLY A 18 21.02 -13.85 14.01
N ARG A 19 19.78 -14.36 13.87
CA ARG A 19 19.51 -15.81 13.76
C ARG A 19 20.07 -16.45 12.50
N VAL A 20 20.10 -15.72 11.37
CA VAL A 20 20.59 -16.24 10.07
C VAL A 20 22.07 -15.91 9.80
N LYS A 21 22.73 -15.12 10.65
CA LYS A 21 24.14 -14.73 10.51
C LYS A 21 25.07 -15.92 10.21
N HIS A 22 24.86 -17.05 10.87
CA HIS A 22 25.69 -18.27 10.71
C HIS A 22 25.66 -18.83 9.27
N LEU A 23 24.64 -18.50 8.46
CA LEU A 23 24.53 -18.95 7.08
C LEU A 23 25.56 -18.28 6.16
N LYS A 24 26.15 -17.16 6.57
CA LYS A 24 27.26 -16.53 5.84
C LYS A 24 28.45 -17.47 5.65
N ASN A 25 28.74 -18.28 6.66
CA ASN A 25 29.81 -19.27 6.60
C ASN A 25 29.56 -20.38 5.55
N LYS A 26 28.32 -20.46 5.03
CA LYS A 26 27.91 -21.40 3.97
C LYS A 26 27.82 -20.71 2.59
N GLY A 27 28.30 -19.48 2.45
CA GLY A 27 28.25 -18.71 1.21
C GLY A 27 26.85 -18.16 0.85
N VAL A 28 25.91 -18.14 1.82
CA VAL A 28 24.56 -17.60 1.60
C VAL A 28 24.61 -16.07 1.58
N LEU A 29 23.96 -15.45 0.59
CA LEU A 29 23.73 -14.01 0.56
C LEU A 29 22.54 -13.65 1.47
N ILE A 30 22.70 -12.61 2.27
CA ILE A 30 21.67 -12.11 3.18
C ILE A 30 21.19 -10.75 2.66
N GLY A 31 19.89 -10.66 2.33
CA GLY A 31 19.27 -9.43 1.86
C GLY A 31 18.14 -8.95 2.77
N VAL A 32 18.04 -7.63 2.95
CA VAL A 32 16.95 -6.95 3.65
C VAL A 32 16.17 -6.11 2.67
N GLY A 33 14.87 -6.36 2.56
CA GLY A 33 13.99 -5.65 1.64
C GLY A 33 12.76 -5.06 2.30
N GLY A 34 12.11 -4.11 1.64
CA GLY A 34 10.84 -3.51 2.07
C GLY A 34 10.99 -2.15 2.76
N CYS A 35 9.93 -1.72 3.47
CA CYS A 35 9.86 -0.36 4.04
C CYS A 35 10.95 -0.10 5.11
N VAL A 36 11.30 -1.11 5.93
CA VAL A 36 12.41 -0.98 6.89
C VAL A 36 13.74 -0.75 6.15
N ALA A 37 13.95 -1.43 5.02
CA ALA A 37 15.14 -1.21 4.19
C ALA A 37 15.19 0.23 3.65
N SER A 38 14.06 0.76 3.17
CA SER A 38 13.99 2.16 2.71
C SER A 38 14.20 3.17 3.82
N GLN A 39 13.72 2.89 5.03
CA GLN A 39 13.86 3.76 6.19
C GLN A 39 15.29 3.81 6.71
N GLU A 40 15.92 2.65 6.90
CA GLU A 40 17.23 2.52 7.54
C GLU A 40 18.40 2.61 6.55
N GLY A 41 18.18 2.19 5.31
CA GLY A 41 19.21 2.26 4.25
C GLY A 41 20.53 1.61 4.65
N ALA A 42 21.62 2.36 4.50
CA ALA A 42 22.98 1.90 4.79
C ALA A 42 23.22 1.59 6.30
N ALA A 43 22.44 2.18 7.21
CA ALA A 43 22.55 1.92 8.65
C ALA A 43 22.28 0.45 9.01
N ILE A 44 21.53 -0.29 8.17
CA ILE A 44 21.36 -1.74 8.32
C ILE A 44 22.72 -2.44 8.24
N ILE A 45 23.59 -2.03 7.30
CA ILE A 45 24.91 -2.65 7.11
C ILE A 45 25.84 -2.28 8.26
N GLU A 46 25.77 -1.05 8.76
CA GLU A 46 26.55 -0.62 9.94
C GLU A 46 26.19 -1.45 11.17
N ARG A 47 24.91 -1.71 11.41
CA ARG A 47 24.41 -2.52 12.53
C ARG A 47 24.59 -4.03 12.31
N ALA A 48 24.56 -4.48 11.07
CA ALA A 48 24.66 -5.90 10.66
C ALA A 48 25.61 -6.06 9.46
N PRO A 49 26.95 -6.00 9.65
CA PRO A 49 27.96 -6.01 8.57
C PRO A 49 27.97 -7.27 7.68
N TYR A 50 27.22 -8.28 8.07
CA TYR A 50 27.06 -9.52 7.30
C TYR A 50 25.89 -9.48 6.29
N VAL A 51 25.14 -8.38 6.22
CA VAL A 51 24.10 -8.14 5.21
C VAL A 51 24.77 -7.75 3.90
N ASP A 52 24.36 -8.39 2.81
CA ASP A 52 24.93 -8.19 1.47
C ASP A 52 24.10 -7.21 0.62
N LEU A 53 22.78 -7.20 0.82
CA LEU A 53 21.85 -6.47 -0.02
C LEU A 53 20.82 -5.72 0.83
N VAL A 54 20.61 -4.44 0.52
CA VAL A 54 19.53 -3.63 1.11
C VAL A 54 18.76 -2.98 -0.03
N PHE A 55 17.45 -3.26 -0.15
CA PHE A 55 16.64 -2.77 -1.26
C PHE A 55 15.25 -2.33 -0.80
N GLY A 56 14.78 -1.23 -1.39
CA GLY A 56 13.45 -0.72 -1.15
C GLY A 56 12.35 -1.52 -1.88
N PRO A 57 11.07 -1.24 -1.59
CA PRO A 57 9.96 -1.89 -2.30
C PRO A 57 9.94 -1.54 -3.80
N HIS A 58 10.43 -0.37 -4.18
CA HIS A 58 10.48 0.09 -5.57
C HIS A 58 11.62 -0.49 -6.39
N THR A 59 12.64 -1.03 -5.75
CA THR A 59 13.85 -1.55 -6.42
C THR A 59 13.93 -3.08 -6.41
N LEU A 60 12.86 -3.77 -6.00
CA LEU A 60 12.80 -5.23 -5.95
C LEU A 60 13.12 -5.89 -7.30
N HIS A 61 12.67 -5.32 -8.40
CA HIS A 61 12.92 -5.81 -9.76
C HIS A 61 14.42 -5.78 -10.14
N ARG A 62 15.24 -4.96 -9.46
CA ARG A 62 16.70 -4.85 -9.66
C ARG A 62 17.51 -5.84 -8.82
N LEU A 63 16.85 -6.69 -8.02
CA LEU A 63 17.53 -7.65 -7.15
C LEU A 63 18.51 -8.58 -7.88
N PRO A 64 18.22 -9.11 -9.10
CA PRO A 64 19.17 -9.91 -9.85
C PRO A 64 20.49 -9.14 -10.13
N GLN A 65 20.40 -7.89 -10.60
CA GLN A 65 21.57 -7.05 -10.90
C GLN A 65 22.35 -6.71 -9.61
N MET A 66 21.66 -6.48 -8.49
CA MET A 66 22.32 -6.25 -7.20
C MET A 66 23.09 -7.48 -6.72
N ILE A 67 22.55 -8.68 -6.93
CA ILE A 67 23.25 -9.94 -6.60
C ILE A 67 24.50 -10.09 -7.45
N GLU A 68 24.43 -9.82 -8.75
CA GLU A 68 25.58 -9.88 -9.65
C GLU A 68 26.65 -8.86 -9.27
N ALA A 69 26.24 -7.62 -8.97
CA ALA A 69 27.14 -6.57 -8.51
C ALA A 69 27.83 -6.95 -7.19
N GLN A 70 27.09 -7.48 -6.22
CA GLN A 70 27.65 -7.95 -4.95
C GLN A 70 28.69 -9.06 -5.16
N ARG A 71 28.40 -10.03 -6.03
CA ARG A 71 29.33 -11.13 -6.35
C ARG A 71 30.61 -10.64 -7.02
N ARG A 72 30.51 -9.68 -7.94
CA ARG A 72 31.64 -9.08 -8.66
C ARG A 72 32.49 -8.20 -7.76
N GLU A 73 31.84 -7.36 -6.95
CA GLU A 73 32.50 -6.31 -6.17
C GLU A 73 32.83 -6.73 -4.75
N GLN A 74 32.28 -7.85 -4.28
CA GLN A 74 32.48 -8.41 -2.93
C GLN A 74 32.20 -7.36 -1.82
N ARG A 75 31.28 -6.45 -2.09
CA ARG A 75 30.83 -5.42 -1.15
C ARG A 75 29.30 -5.35 -1.08
N PRO A 76 28.72 -4.90 0.05
CA PRO A 76 27.27 -4.73 0.16
C PRO A 76 26.72 -3.78 -0.90
N GLN A 77 25.51 -4.08 -1.39
CA GLN A 77 24.78 -3.26 -2.35
C GLN A 77 23.55 -2.67 -1.68
N VAL A 78 23.33 -1.36 -1.86
CA VAL A 78 22.17 -0.64 -1.31
C VAL A 78 21.45 0.07 -2.45
N ASP A 79 20.16 -0.25 -2.67
CA ASP A 79 19.30 0.48 -3.59
C ASP A 79 17.92 0.71 -2.96
N ILE A 80 17.74 1.91 -2.40
CA ILE A 80 16.50 2.35 -1.74
C ILE A 80 15.84 3.52 -2.47
N ARG A 81 16.24 3.78 -3.72
CA ARG A 81 15.70 4.87 -4.53
C ARG A 81 14.22 4.64 -4.86
N PHE A 82 13.55 5.70 -5.26
CA PHE A 82 12.17 5.70 -5.75
C PHE A 82 12.16 5.99 -7.26
N PRO A 83 12.49 5.00 -8.12
CA PRO A 83 12.33 5.16 -9.55
C PRO A 83 10.84 5.27 -9.87
N GLU A 84 10.49 6.20 -10.78
CA GLU A 84 9.11 6.31 -11.26
C GLU A 84 8.70 4.99 -11.95
N ILE A 85 7.62 4.41 -11.48
CA ILE A 85 6.81 3.28 -12.03
C ILE A 85 7.56 2.05 -12.61
N GLU A 86 8.88 2.07 -12.79
CA GLU A 86 9.67 0.95 -13.40
C GLU A 86 9.30 -0.43 -12.85
N LYS A 87 8.93 -0.51 -11.59
CA LYS A 87 8.65 -1.77 -10.91
C LYS A 87 7.50 -2.55 -11.56
N PHE A 88 6.43 -1.89 -11.95
CA PHE A 88 5.25 -2.57 -12.51
C PHE A 88 5.52 -3.10 -13.92
N ASP A 89 6.38 -2.41 -14.68
CA ASP A 89 6.75 -2.80 -16.04
C ASP A 89 7.68 -4.02 -16.07
N HIS A 90 8.38 -4.30 -14.96
CA HIS A 90 9.41 -5.35 -14.89
C HIS A 90 9.03 -6.56 -14.02
N LEU A 91 7.87 -6.54 -13.37
CA LEU A 91 7.40 -7.70 -12.62
C LEU A 91 6.77 -8.73 -13.57
N PRO A 92 7.02 -10.04 -13.35
CA PRO A 92 6.37 -11.06 -14.13
C PRO A 92 4.85 -11.06 -13.86
N PRO A 93 4.03 -11.51 -14.83
CA PRO A 93 2.59 -11.67 -14.62
C PRO A 93 2.30 -12.46 -13.36
N ALA A 94 1.30 -12.00 -12.59
CA ALA A 94 0.90 -12.66 -11.36
C ALA A 94 0.40 -14.08 -11.65
N ARG A 95 0.93 -15.07 -10.92
CA ARG A 95 0.45 -16.45 -10.91
C ARG A 95 -0.27 -16.71 -9.61
N VAL A 96 -1.52 -17.11 -9.68
CA VAL A 96 -2.35 -17.30 -8.50
C VAL A 96 -2.82 -18.74 -8.40
N HIS A 97 -2.74 -19.29 -7.19
CA HIS A 97 -3.34 -20.56 -6.84
C HIS A 97 -4.46 -20.28 -5.83
N GLY A 98 -5.71 -20.21 -6.32
CA GLY A 98 -6.87 -19.95 -5.48
C GLY A 98 -7.87 -18.97 -6.07
N ALA A 99 -8.94 -18.69 -5.32
CA ALA A 99 -10.05 -17.85 -5.76
C ALA A 99 -9.85 -16.35 -5.48
N SER A 100 -8.78 -15.94 -4.79
CA SER A 100 -8.53 -14.54 -4.43
C SER A 100 -7.12 -14.08 -4.80
N ALA A 101 -7.00 -12.81 -5.20
CA ALA A 101 -5.73 -12.17 -5.55
C ALA A 101 -5.63 -10.75 -5.00
N PHE A 102 -4.39 -10.30 -4.78
CA PHE A 102 -4.07 -8.91 -4.46
C PHE A 102 -3.58 -8.20 -5.72
N VAL A 103 -4.11 -7.00 -5.99
CA VAL A 103 -3.71 -6.17 -7.13
C VAL A 103 -3.28 -4.80 -6.61
N SER A 104 -2.00 -4.48 -6.73
CA SER A 104 -1.50 -3.15 -6.41
C SER A 104 -1.91 -2.18 -7.52
N ILE A 105 -2.72 -1.18 -7.20
CA ILE A 105 -3.20 -0.18 -8.16
C ILE A 105 -2.48 1.15 -8.05
N MET A 106 -1.82 1.39 -6.92
CA MET A 106 -1.03 2.59 -6.67
C MET A 106 0.01 2.34 -5.58
N GLU A 107 1.02 3.19 -5.52
CA GLU A 107 2.03 3.22 -4.46
C GLU A 107 2.30 4.64 -3.97
N GLY A 108 2.87 4.73 -2.75
CA GLY A 108 3.17 6.01 -2.11
C GLY A 108 1.93 6.69 -1.52
N CYS A 109 2.16 7.85 -0.91
CA CYS A 109 1.09 8.69 -0.36
C CYS A 109 1.56 10.12 -0.17
N SER A 110 0.85 11.08 -0.74
CA SER A 110 1.16 12.51 -0.68
C SER A 110 0.37 13.27 0.40
N LYS A 111 -0.20 12.58 1.40
CA LYS A 111 -0.97 13.23 2.47
C LYS A 111 -0.08 13.83 3.57
N TYR A 112 1.13 13.31 3.75
CA TYR A 112 2.11 13.82 4.73
C TYR A 112 1.53 14.01 6.14
N CYS A 113 0.67 13.08 6.59
CA CYS A 113 0.18 13.05 7.97
C CYS A 113 1.38 13.03 8.93
N SER A 114 1.35 13.85 10.00
CA SER A 114 2.52 14.12 10.83
C SER A 114 3.11 12.92 11.58
N TYR A 115 2.35 11.84 11.71
CA TYR A 115 2.78 10.58 12.34
C TYR A 115 3.21 9.50 11.33
N CYS A 116 3.09 9.77 10.01
CA CYS A 116 3.17 8.73 9.00
C CYS A 116 4.51 8.73 8.26
N VAL A 117 5.15 7.57 8.23
CA VAL A 117 6.44 7.36 7.55
C VAL A 117 6.28 7.02 6.06
N VAL A 118 5.06 6.76 5.58
CA VAL A 118 4.81 6.27 4.21
C VAL A 118 5.44 7.16 3.12
N PRO A 119 5.30 8.49 3.12
CA PRO A 119 5.93 9.32 2.09
C PRO A 119 7.45 9.14 2.01
N TYR A 120 8.10 8.85 3.12
CA TYR A 120 9.55 8.68 3.23
C TYR A 120 10.04 7.27 2.91
N THR A 121 9.16 6.27 2.93
CA THR A 121 9.51 4.86 2.69
C THR A 121 8.92 4.30 1.40
N ARG A 122 7.91 4.97 0.84
CA ARG A 122 7.18 4.58 -0.37
C ARG A 122 7.13 5.69 -1.42
N GLY A 123 7.63 6.90 -1.09
CA GLY A 123 7.59 8.05 -1.99
C GLY A 123 6.20 8.70 -2.10
N GLU A 124 6.10 9.61 -3.04
CA GLU A 124 4.86 10.28 -3.39
C GLU A 124 3.87 9.31 -4.06
N GLU A 125 2.63 9.74 -4.14
CA GLU A 125 1.52 8.97 -4.68
C GLU A 125 1.64 8.80 -6.20
N VAL A 126 1.72 7.56 -6.65
CA VAL A 126 1.77 7.20 -8.07
C VAL A 126 0.72 6.12 -8.34
N SER A 127 -0.21 6.40 -9.24
CA SER A 127 -1.23 5.46 -9.70
C SER A 127 -0.77 4.70 -10.94
N ARG A 128 -1.07 3.42 -11.01
CA ARG A 128 -0.91 2.63 -12.23
C ARG A 128 -1.91 3.10 -13.29
N ARG A 129 -1.57 2.87 -14.55
CA ARG A 129 -2.49 3.14 -15.66
C ARG A 129 -3.74 2.30 -15.52
N PHE A 130 -4.86 2.89 -15.89
CA PHE A 130 -6.18 2.26 -15.78
C PHE A 130 -6.25 0.93 -16.53
N ASP A 131 -5.81 0.93 -17.78
CA ASP A 131 -5.86 -0.23 -18.65
C ASP A 131 -4.96 -1.38 -18.19
N ASP A 132 -3.80 -1.06 -17.60
CA ASP A 132 -2.86 -2.06 -17.06
C ASP A 132 -3.47 -2.79 -15.85
N VAL A 133 -4.18 -2.06 -14.98
CA VAL A 133 -4.89 -2.66 -13.86
C VAL A 133 -6.01 -3.57 -14.33
N LEU A 134 -6.80 -3.15 -15.31
CA LEU A 134 -7.88 -3.97 -15.88
C LEU A 134 -7.34 -5.21 -16.57
N THR A 135 -6.25 -5.08 -17.32
CA THR A 135 -5.58 -6.22 -18.01
C THR A 135 -5.10 -7.25 -16.99
N GLU A 136 -4.47 -6.80 -15.88
CA GLU A 136 -4.03 -7.72 -14.82
C GLU A 136 -5.23 -8.42 -14.17
N VAL A 137 -6.29 -7.70 -13.82
CA VAL A 137 -7.49 -8.30 -13.21
C VAL A 137 -8.17 -9.29 -14.15
N ALA A 138 -8.28 -8.98 -15.45
CA ALA A 138 -8.83 -9.89 -16.44
C ALA A 138 -8.00 -11.18 -16.55
N GLY A 139 -6.67 -11.07 -16.63
CA GLY A 139 -5.78 -12.23 -16.67
C GLY A 139 -5.81 -13.07 -15.38
N LEU A 140 -6.10 -12.46 -14.22
CA LEU A 140 -6.34 -13.17 -12.98
C LEU A 140 -7.68 -13.90 -12.98
N ALA A 141 -8.74 -13.27 -13.51
CA ALA A 141 -10.06 -13.89 -13.66
C ALA A 141 -10.00 -15.13 -14.58
N GLU A 142 -9.24 -15.08 -15.69
CA GLU A 142 -8.98 -16.22 -16.55
C GLU A 142 -8.27 -17.39 -15.84
N GLN A 143 -7.43 -17.09 -14.83
CA GLN A 143 -6.79 -18.09 -13.97
C GLN A 143 -7.75 -18.67 -12.90
N GLY A 144 -9.00 -18.20 -12.83
CA GLY A 144 -10.02 -18.67 -11.89
C GLY A 144 -10.16 -17.82 -10.62
N VAL A 145 -9.52 -16.64 -10.55
CA VAL A 145 -9.73 -15.68 -9.47
C VAL A 145 -11.15 -15.13 -9.53
N ARG A 146 -11.82 -15.09 -8.38
CA ARG A 146 -13.19 -14.58 -8.21
C ARG A 146 -13.24 -13.33 -7.32
N GLU A 147 -12.26 -13.20 -6.42
CA GLU A 147 -12.15 -12.07 -5.52
C GLU A 147 -10.82 -11.33 -5.77
N VAL A 148 -10.89 -10.02 -5.97
CA VAL A 148 -9.71 -9.16 -6.01
C VAL A 148 -9.70 -8.18 -4.85
N THR A 149 -8.52 -7.99 -4.25
CA THR A 149 -8.28 -6.93 -3.27
C THR A 149 -7.37 -5.87 -3.88
N LEU A 150 -7.92 -4.69 -4.14
CA LEU A 150 -7.17 -3.55 -4.67
C LEU A 150 -6.34 -2.91 -3.55
N LEU A 151 -5.04 -2.79 -3.78
CA LEU A 151 -4.07 -2.33 -2.79
C LEU A 151 -3.44 -1.00 -3.18
N GLY A 152 -3.19 -0.20 -2.15
CA GLY A 152 -2.43 1.04 -2.20
C GLY A 152 -2.19 1.58 -0.78
N GLN A 153 -1.44 2.64 -0.63
CA GLN A 153 -1.24 3.31 0.66
C GLN A 153 -2.32 4.36 0.94
N ASN A 154 -3.03 4.79 -0.11
CA ASN A 154 -4.18 5.69 -0.08
C ASN A 154 -5.10 5.33 -1.25
N VAL A 155 -5.66 4.13 -1.22
CA VAL A 155 -6.25 3.46 -2.40
C VAL A 155 -7.37 4.25 -3.05
N ASN A 156 -8.18 4.98 -2.28
CA ASN A 156 -9.28 5.77 -2.81
C ASN A 156 -8.84 7.12 -3.43
N ALA A 157 -7.55 7.46 -3.35
CA ALA A 157 -6.96 8.56 -4.11
C ALA A 157 -6.50 8.15 -5.53
N TYR A 158 -6.70 6.90 -5.94
CA TYR A 158 -6.31 6.43 -7.26
C TYR A 158 -6.76 7.38 -8.40
N ARG A 159 -5.81 7.68 -9.30
CA ARG A 159 -5.99 8.52 -10.48
C ARG A 159 -5.15 7.93 -11.62
N GLY A 160 -5.68 6.91 -12.29
CA GLY A 160 -5.00 6.21 -13.37
C GLY A 160 -5.24 6.86 -14.73
N ALA A 161 -4.18 7.13 -15.49
CA ALA A 161 -4.30 7.59 -16.86
C ALA A 161 -4.92 6.50 -17.75
N MET A 162 -5.85 6.90 -18.64
CA MET A 162 -6.46 6.04 -19.66
C MET A 162 -5.69 6.18 -20.96
N THR A 163 -5.42 5.05 -21.62
CA THR A 163 -4.54 5.00 -22.80
C THR A 163 -5.09 5.77 -23.99
N ASP A 164 -6.37 5.60 -24.27
CA ASP A 164 -6.96 6.04 -25.54
C ASP A 164 -7.48 7.50 -25.51
N SER A 165 -7.88 8.01 -24.35
CA SER A 165 -8.50 9.33 -24.24
C SER A 165 -7.60 10.40 -23.65
N GLY A 166 -6.51 10.01 -22.96
CA GLY A 166 -5.71 10.92 -22.15
C GLY A 166 -6.43 11.41 -20.89
N GLU A 167 -7.63 10.92 -20.62
CA GLU A 167 -8.39 11.20 -19.41
C GLU A 167 -7.82 10.45 -18.20
N VAL A 168 -8.24 10.87 -17.02
CA VAL A 168 -7.82 10.26 -15.75
C VAL A 168 -9.02 9.60 -15.10
N ALA A 169 -8.94 8.28 -14.95
CA ALA A 169 -9.92 7.49 -14.23
C ALA A 169 -9.74 7.65 -12.72
N ASP A 170 -10.81 7.92 -11.99
CA ASP A 170 -10.81 7.89 -10.53
C ASP A 170 -11.06 6.46 -9.99
N PHE A 171 -10.94 6.31 -8.68
CA PHE A 171 -11.13 5.02 -8.02
C PHE A 171 -12.55 4.46 -8.19
N ALA A 172 -13.57 5.32 -8.23
CA ALA A 172 -14.95 4.91 -8.42
C ALA A 172 -15.13 4.27 -9.80
N LEU A 173 -14.61 4.91 -10.85
CA LEU A 173 -14.64 4.37 -12.21
C LEU A 173 -13.88 3.03 -12.29
N LEU A 174 -12.72 2.93 -11.65
CA LEU A 174 -11.96 1.67 -11.62
C LEU A 174 -12.80 0.53 -11.03
N ILE A 175 -13.49 0.76 -9.90
CA ILE A 175 -14.36 -0.26 -9.28
C ILE A 175 -15.48 -0.69 -10.24
N GLU A 176 -16.13 0.26 -10.91
CA GLU A 176 -17.21 -0.03 -11.87
C GLU A 176 -16.71 -0.95 -12.98
N TYR A 177 -15.56 -0.63 -13.60
CA TYR A 177 -15.00 -1.46 -14.68
C TYR A 177 -14.47 -2.83 -14.22
N VAL A 178 -13.86 -2.89 -13.02
CA VAL A 178 -13.44 -4.18 -12.44
C VAL A 178 -14.65 -5.06 -12.15
N ALA A 179 -15.78 -4.48 -11.74
CA ALA A 179 -17.01 -5.23 -11.48
C ALA A 179 -17.65 -5.80 -12.76
N ASP A 180 -17.43 -5.15 -13.89
CA ASP A 180 -17.94 -5.60 -15.20
C ASP A 180 -17.05 -6.69 -15.84
N LEU A 181 -15.86 -6.97 -15.30
CA LEU A 181 -14.99 -8.02 -15.82
C LEU A 181 -15.59 -9.42 -15.58
N PRO A 182 -15.70 -10.25 -16.63
CA PRO A 182 -16.21 -11.60 -16.49
C PRO A 182 -15.41 -12.44 -15.47
N GLY A 183 -16.11 -13.05 -14.54
CA GLY A 183 -15.50 -13.93 -13.54
C GLY A 183 -15.16 -13.24 -12.20
N ILE A 184 -15.18 -11.93 -12.12
CA ILE A 184 -15.00 -11.21 -10.85
C ILE A 184 -16.34 -11.11 -10.11
N GLU A 185 -16.40 -11.76 -8.96
CA GLU A 185 -17.62 -11.85 -8.12
C GLU A 185 -17.51 -10.96 -6.88
N ARG A 186 -16.28 -10.58 -6.48
CA ARG A 186 -16.06 -9.81 -5.25
C ARG A 186 -14.87 -8.89 -5.38
N ILE A 187 -15.08 -7.64 -4.96
CA ILE A 187 -14.07 -6.58 -4.94
C ILE A 187 -13.88 -6.12 -3.50
N ARG A 188 -12.62 -6.10 -3.06
CA ARG A 188 -12.17 -5.50 -1.81
C ARG A 188 -11.16 -4.41 -2.08
N TYR A 189 -11.00 -3.52 -1.14
CA TYR A 189 -9.87 -2.61 -1.09
C TYR A 189 -9.53 -2.24 0.36
N THR A 190 -8.33 -1.74 0.58
CA THR A 190 -7.88 -1.38 1.92
C THR A 190 -6.99 -0.15 1.88
N THR A 191 -6.87 0.52 3.02
CA THR A 191 -6.08 1.74 3.22
C THR A 191 -6.68 2.96 2.53
N SER A 192 -7.81 3.43 3.06
CA SER A 192 -8.54 4.61 2.57
C SER A 192 -8.27 5.85 3.39
N HIS A 193 -8.43 7.03 2.78
CA HIS A 193 -8.40 8.31 3.46
C HIS A 193 -9.76 9.01 3.35
N PRO A 194 -10.33 9.58 4.44
CA PRO A 194 -11.65 10.22 4.42
C PRO A 194 -11.78 11.35 3.38
N ASN A 195 -10.73 12.16 3.16
CA ASN A 195 -10.78 13.26 2.17
C ASN A 195 -10.97 12.79 0.73
N GLU A 196 -10.59 11.54 0.43
CA GLU A 196 -10.78 10.95 -0.90
C GLU A 196 -12.09 10.14 -0.99
N PHE A 197 -12.91 10.15 0.07
CA PHE A 197 -14.17 9.43 0.08
C PHE A 197 -15.30 10.30 -0.50
N THR A 198 -15.28 10.43 -1.83
CA THR A 198 -16.18 11.30 -2.60
C THR A 198 -17.62 10.77 -2.61
N GLN A 199 -18.58 11.63 -3.01
CA GLN A 199 -19.97 11.19 -3.23
C GLN A 199 -20.03 10.12 -4.33
N ARG A 200 -19.24 10.25 -5.41
CA ARG A 200 -19.17 9.26 -6.47
C ARG A 200 -18.78 7.87 -5.95
N LEU A 201 -17.80 7.80 -5.02
CA LEU A 201 -17.43 6.53 -4.39
C LEU A 201 -18.58 5.97 -3.51
N ILE A 202 -19.32 6.82 -2.82
CA ILE A 202 -20.53 6.39 -2.09
C ILE A 202 -21.58 5.82 -3.05
N ASP A 203 -21.78 6.46 -4.20
CA ASP A 203 -22.72 6.00 -5.22
C ASP A 203 -22.34 4.62 -5.81
N VAL A 204 -21.06 4.33 -5.92
CA VAL A 204 -20.55 3.00 -6.31
C VAL A 204 -20.96 1.93 -5.29
N TYR A 205 -20.94 2.22 -4.00
CA TYR A 205 -21.47 1.29 -2.99
C TYR A 205 -22.96 0.99 -3.17
N ALA A 206 -23.72 1.94 -3.69
CA ALA A 206 -25.15 1.71 -3.99
C ALA A 206 -25.35 0.84 -5.23
N LYS A 207 -24.47 0.98 -6.25
CA LYS A 207 -24.66 0.44 -7.59
C LYS A 207 -23.95 -0.90 -7.82
N VAL A 208 -22.78 -1.13 -7.20
CA VAL A 208 -21.91 -2.28 -7.47
C VAL A 208 -22.09 -3.36 -6.40
N PRO A 209 -22.86 -4.42 -6.67
CA PRO A 209 -23.11 -5.48 -5.69
C PRO A 209 -21.85 -6.31 -5.37
N GLN A 210 -20.88 -6.40 -6.28
CA GLN A 210 -19.60 -7.11 -6.09
C GLN A 210 -18.72 -6.43 -5.05
N LEU A 211 -18.89 -5.11 -4.82
CA LEU A 211 -18.14 -4.41 -3.78
C LEU A 211 -18.60 -4.88 -2.39
N VAL A 212 -17.67 -5.40 -1.59
CA VAL A 212 -17.98 -6.03 -0.31
C VAL A 212 -18.57 -5.06 0.72
N ASN A 213 -19.40 -5.58 1.63
CA ASN A 213 -19.95 -4.85 2.78
C ASN A 213 -18.91 -4.62 3.88
N HIS A 214 -17.70 -4.23 3.52
CA HIS A 214 -16.63 -3.92 4.45
C HIS A 214 -15.81 -2.74 3.94
N LEU A 215 -15.58 -1.78 4.80
CA LEU A 215 -14.75 -0.61 4.54
C LEU A 215 -13.75 -0.40 5.67
N HIS A 216 -12.47 -0.28 5.34
CA HIS A 216 -11.46 0.22 6.27
C HIS A 216 -11.25 1.72 6.01
N LEU A 217 -11.70 2.56 6.95
CA LEU A 217 -11.63 4.02 6.86
C LEU A 217 -11.08 4.59 8.18
N PRO A 218 -9.76 4.70 8.32
CA PRO A 218 -9.11 5.18 9.53
C PRO A 218 -9.45 6.64 9.85
N VAL A 219 -10.11 6.89 10.97
CA VAL A 219 -10.39 8.24 11.47
C VAL A 219 -9.17 8.84 12.17
N GLN A 220 -8.38 8.03 12.81
CA GLN A 220 -7.18 8.31 13.61
C GLN A 220 -7.46 8.96 14.97
N HIS A 221 -8.37 9.95 15.09
CA HIS A 221 -8.73 10.60 16.35
C HIS A 221 -10.15 11.16 16.35
N GLY A 222 -10.71 11.43 17.54
CA GLY A 222 -12.04 12.01 17.72
C GLY A 222 -12.04 13.53 17.89
N SER A 223 -10.93 14.13 18.29
CA SER A 223 -10.77 15.57 18.48
C SER A 223 -10.33 16.26 17.19
N ASP A 224 -11.03 17.33 16.80
CA ASP A 224 -10.67 18.15 15.64
C ASP A 224 -9.31 18.83 15.81
N ARG A 225 -8.96 19.23 17.05
CA ARG A 225 -7.67 19.80 17.38
C ARG A 225 -6.52 18.83 17.09
N ILE A 226 -6.68 17.58 17.47
CA ILE A 226 -5.68 16.53 17.25
C ILE A 226 -5.66 16.12 15.77
N LEU A 227 -6.81 16.00 15.11
CA LEU A 227 -6.87 15.74 13.66
C LEU A 227 -6.13 16.83 12.86
N MET A 228 -6.23 18.10 13.27
CA MET A 228 -5.48 19.19 12.66
C MET A 228 -3.97 19.04 12.92
N ALA A 229 -3.54 18.74 14.15
CA ALA A 229 -2.14 18.48 14.48
C ALA A 229 -1.57 17.27 13.73
N MET A 230 -2.40 16.26 13.49
CA MET A 230 -2.08 15.10 12.63
C MET A 230 -2.04 15.42 11.14
N LYS A 231 -2.45 16.64 10.70
CA LYS A 231 -2.59 17.05 9.30
C LYS A 231 -3.58 16.18 8.51
N ARG A 232 -4.71 15.81 9.13
CA ARG A 232 -5.71 14.95 8.49
C ARG A 232 -6.59 15.66 7.48
N GLY A 233 -6.78 16.98 7.62
CA GLY A 233 -7.53 17.82 6.67
C GLY A 233 -9.04 17.58 6.66
N TYR A 234 -9.61 17.01 7.73
CA TYR A 234 -11.04 16.86 7.96
C TYR A 234 -11.34 16.89 9.46
N THR A 235 -12.59 17.15 9.78
CA THR A 235 -13.15 17.15 11.14
C THR A 235 -13.84 15.83 11.48
N ALA A 236 -14.03 15.55 12.77
CA ALA A 236 -14.82 14.40 13.23
C ALA A 236 -16.26 14.44 12.70
N MET A 237 -16.85 15.63 12.51
CA MET A 237 -18.19 15.79 11.96
C MET A 237 -18.25 15.41 10.47
N GLU A 238 -17.27 15.81 9.68
CA GLU A 238 -17.15 15.43 8.26
C GLU A 238 -16.99 13.91 8.12
N TYR A 239 -16.14 13.30 8.93
CA TYR A 239 -16.01 11.84 8.97
C TYR A 239 -17.35 11.15 9.29
N LYS A 240 -18.05 11.59 10.34
CA LYS A 240 -19.39 11.07 10.70
C LYS A 240 -20.40 11.26 9.57
N SER A 241 -20.29 12.35 8.79
CA SER A 241 -21.14 12.61 7.63
C SER A 241 -20.90 11.57 6.52
N ILE A 242 -19.64 11.25 6.22
CA ILE A 242 -19.28 10.19 5.25
C ILE A 242 -19.91 8.86 5.69
N VAL A 243 -19.71 8.47 6.95
CA VAL A 243 -20.27 7.21 7.50
C VAL A 243 -21.78 7.16 7.39
N ARG A 244 -22.48 8.26 7.71
CA ARG A 244 -23.95 8.34 7.60
C ARG A 244 -24.44 8.18 6.16
N ARG A 245 -23.82 8.90 5.21
CA ARG A 245 -24.16 8.81 3.78
C ARG A 245 -23.92 7.40 3.24
N LEU A 246 -22.79 6.78 3.60
CA LEU A 246 -22.47 5.42 3.18
C LEU A 246 -23.50 4.41 3.74
N ARG A 247 -23.84 4.50 5.03
CA ARG A 247 -24.85 3.63 5.64
C ARG A 247 -26.27 3.84 5.09
N ALA A 248 -26.57 5.03 4.59
CA ALA A 248 -27.86 5.29 3.94
C ALA A 248 -28.01 4.49 2.63
N VAL A 249 -26.94 4.33 1.84
CA VAL A 249 -26.95 3.58 0.58
C VAL A 249 -26.60 2.10 0.76
N ARG A 250 -25.85 1.75 1.82
CA ARG A 250 -25.40 0.39 2.11
C ARG A 250 -25.56 0.10 3.62
N PRO A 251 -26.81 -0.14 4.12
CA PRO A 251 -27.06 -0.27 5.56
C PRO A 251 -26.28 -1.37 6.26
N GLY A 252 -25.94 -2.45 5.55
CA GLY A 252 -25.18 -3.57 6.07
C GLY A 252 -23.65 -3.40 6.05
N VAL A 253 -23.13 -2.21 5.71
CA VAL A 253 -21.69 -2.02 5.64
C VAL A 253 -21.03 -2.06 7.02
N SER A 254 -20.02 -2.93 7.17
CA SER A 254 -19.11 -2.96 8.33
C SER A 254 -17.98 -1.99 8.11
N ILE A 255 -17.71 -1.11 9.08
CA ILE A 255 -16.65 -0.12 8.99
C ILE A 255 -15.61 -0.43 10.07
N ALA A 256 -14.37 -0.66 9.64
CA ALA A 256 -13.20 -0.75 10.50
C ALA A 256 -12.44 0.59 10.46
N SER A 257 -11.87 0.96 11.60
CA SER A 257 -11.11 2.21 11.75
C SER A 257 -9.95 2.02 12.72
N ASP A 258 -8.90 2.81 12.53
CA ASP A 258 -7.77 2.89 13.44
C ASP A 258 -7.86 4.19 14.25
N PHE A 259 -7.37 4.12 15.49
CA PHE A 259 -7.23 5.24 16.40
C PHE A 259 -5.81 5.31 16.96
N ILE A 260 -5.27 6.52 17.06
CA ILE A 260 -4.01 6.82 17.73
C ILE A 260 -4.34 7.49 19.05
N VAL A 261 -3.79 6.97 20.14
CA VAL A 261 -3.91 7.49 21.50
C VAL A 261 -2.54 7.93 21.98
N GLY A 262 -2.47 8.99 22.75
CA GLY A 262 -1.22 9.55 23.25
C GLY A 262 -0.44 10.34 22.18
N PHE A 263 -1.14 10.93 21.22
CA PHE A 263 -0.50 11.83 20.24
C PHE A 263 0.11 13.03 20.96
N PRO A 264 1.32 13.53 20.57
CA PRO A 264 1.96 14.66 21.23
C PRO A 264 1.03 15.87 21.38
N GLY A 265 0.82 16.30 22.61
CA GLY A 265 -0.09 17.39 22.95
C GLY A 265 -1.55 17.00 23.16
N GLU A 266 -1.91 15.71 23.07
CA GLU A 266 -3.24 15.20 23.44
C GLU A 266 -3.49 15.37 24.93
N THR A 267 -4.72 15.73 25.32
CA THR A 267 -5.16 15.90 26.70
C THR A 267 -6.32 14.93 27.01
N GLU A 268 -6.69 14.80 28.29
CA GLU A 268 -7.82 13.98 28.73
C GLU A 268 -9.17 14.41 28.11
N GLU A 269 -9.29 15.70 27.72
CA GLU A 269 -10.51 16.23 27.09
C GLU A 269 -10.63 15.84 25.60
N ASP A 270 -9.51 15.53 24.95
CA ASP A 270 -9.46 15.14 23.54
C ASP A 270 -9.99 13.72 23.32
#